data_ad15fa654064e1ffd94143af81968772
#
_entry.id   ad15fa654064e1ffd94143af81968772
#
_cell.length_a   1.000
_cell.length_b   1.000
_cell.length_c   1.000
_cell.angle_alpha   90.00
_cell.angle_beta   90.00
_cell.angle_gamma   90.00
#
_symmetry.space_group_name_H-M   'P 1'
#
loop_
_entity.id
_entity.type
_entity.pdbx_description
1 polymer ?
#
loop_
_entity_poly.entity_id
_entity_poly.type
_entity_poly.pdbx_seq_one_letter_code
_entity_poly.pdbx_strand_id
1 'polypeptide(L)'
;MAVIEGTSVKIETKHSPLKQRITRQRAMLYNMLIDPMQRVARRCAKVWDDKPTLDQLLLESIPEVPYVTYLYALDVTARQISANASPGGLIEQDFGRDRSDRPYMQNLSTDHDMTLSEAYISLRVSRPSVTAIQRIQLNGSTIGYLGGDFDLRGLPITKDLYSEPT
;
A
#
# COMPACT_ATOMS: atom_id res chain seq x y z
N MET A 1 11.22 1.34 40.07
CA MET A 1 9.92 1.49 39.47
C MET A 1 9.92 2.26 38.19
N ALA A 2 11.04 2.28 37.54
CA ALA A 2 11.12 2.82 36.19
C ALA A 2 10.12 2.15 35.25
N VAL A 3 9.85 0.88 35.51
CA VAL A 3 8.88 0.13 34.74
C VAL A 3 7.49 0.75 34.78
N ILE A 4 7.13 1.26 35.96
CA ILE A 4 5.83 1.90 36.18
C ILE A 4 5.74 3.16 35.33
N GLU A 5 6.79 3.95 35.30
CA GLU A 5 6.81 5.17 34.51
C GLU A 5 6.70 4.88 33.03
N GLY A 6 7.45 3.89 32.53
CA GLY A 6 7.35 3.46 31.15
C GLY A 6 5.97 2.95 30.84
N THR A 7 5.36 2.23 31.73
CA THR A 7 4.02 1.71 31.56
C THR A 7 3.01 2.85 31.48
N SER A 8 3.17 3.86 32.29
CA SER A 8 2.28 5.02 32.29
C SER A 8 2.29 5.73 30.94
N VAL A 9 3.47 5.97 30.39
CA VAL A 9 3.62 6.61 29.09
C VAL A 9 2.99 5.75 28.00
N LYS A 10 3.23 4.46 28.04
CA LYS A 10 2.64 3.54 27.06
C LYS A 10 1.12 3.52 27.15
N ILE A 11 0.58 3.56 28.36
CA ILE A 11 -0.86 3.57 28.55
C ILE A 11 -1.47 4.82 27.92
N GLU A 12 -0.89 5.98 28.11
CA GLU A 12 -1.39 7.21 27.53
C GLU A 12 -1.42 7.12 26.03
N THR A 13 -0.32 6.68 25.41
CA THR A 13 -0.24 6.51 23.96
C THR A 13 -1.26 5.49 23.47
N LYS A 14 -1.36 4.38 24.19
CA LYS A 14 -2.23 3.27 23.83
C LYS A 14 -3.70 3.64 23.87
N HIS A 15 -4.09 4.45 24.83
CA HIS A 15 -5.48 4.79 25.09
C HIS A 15 -5.88 6.14 24.51
N SER A 16 -4.97 6.81 23.78
CA SER A 16 -5.30 8.05 23.09
C SER A 16 -6.45 7.81 22.11
N PRO A 17 -7.55 8.57 22.17
CA PRO A 17 -8.63 8.43 21.20
C PRO A 17 -8.18 8.57 19.74
N LEU A 18 -7.23 9.48 19.50
CA LEU A 18 -6.66 9.65 18.16
C LEU A 18 -5.93 8.39 17.70
N LYS A 19 -5.09 7.84 18.58
CA LYS A 19 -4.35 6.62 18.28
C LYS A 19 -5.28 5.44 17.98
N GLN A 20 -6.34 5.32 18.77
CA GLN A 20 -7.33 4.27 18.56
C GLN A 20 -8.05 4.42 17.24
N ARG A 21 -8.39 5.65 16.85
CA ARG A 21 -9.03 5.91 15.57
C ARG A 21 -8.12 5.57 14.41
N ILE A 22 -6.85 5.96 14.50
CA ILE A 22 -5.87 5.63 13.47
C ILE A 22 -5.76 4.11 13.31
N THR A 23 -5.66 3.39 14.42
CA THR A 23 -5.57 1.93 14.39
C THR A 23 -6.78 1.30 13.72
N ARG A 24 -7.99 1.77 14.08
CA ARG A 24 -9.22 1.26 13.46
C ARG A 24 -9.28 1.56 11.98
N GLN A 25 -8.91 2.76 11.59
CA GLN A 25 -8.98 3.16 10.20
C GLN A 25 -7.98 2.40 9.34
N ARG A 26 -6.80 2.11 9.89
CA ARG A 26 -5.83 1.25 9.19
C ARG A 26 -6.40 -0.15 9.01
N ALA A 27 -7.04 -0.70 10.03
CA ALA A 27 -7.67 -2.01 9.93
C ALA A 27 -8.80 -2.02 8.89
N MET A 28 -9.61 -0.97 8.85
CA MET A 28 -10.67 -0.85 7.86
C MET A 28 -10.10 -0.75 6.44
N LEU A 29 -9.05 0.04 6.26
CA LEU A 29 -8.40 0.17 4.98
C LEU A 29 -7.81 -1.18 4.54
N TYR A 30 -7.12 -1.86 5.43
CA TYR A 30 -6.57 -3.18 5.15
C TYR A 30 -7.67 -4.15 4.68
N ASN A 31 -8.77 -4.21 5.41
CA ASN A 31 -9.88 -5.11 5.09
C ASN A 31 -10.55 -4.74 3.76
N MET A 32 -10.58 -3.46 3.43
CA MET A 32 -11.15 -2.99 2.17
C MET A 32 -10.28 -3.37 0.97
N LEU A 33 -8.97 -3.41 1.16
CA LEU A 33 -8.01 -3.60 0.07
C LEU A 33 -7.63 -5.06 -0.17
N ILE A 34 -7.77 -5.93 0.82
CA ILE A 34 -7.20 -7.28 0.74
C ILE A 34 -7.74 -8.08 -0.45
N ASP A 35 -9.05 -8.06 -0.67
CA ASP A 35 -9.65 -8.82 -1.77
C ASP A 35 -9.32 -8.24 -3.15
N PRO A 36 -9.51 -6.94 -3.41
CA PRO A 36 -9.18 -6.40 -4.73
C PRO A 36 -7.69 -6.51 -5.06
N MET A 37 -6.80 -6.27 -4.08
CA MET A 37 -5.37 -6.41 -4.34
C MET A 37 -5.00 -7.84 -4.69
N GLN A 38 -5.59 -8.80 -4.01
CA GLN A 38 -5.34 -10.21 -4.29
C GLN A 38 -5.84 -10.60 -5.69
N ARG A 39 -7.02 -10.12 -6.08
CA ARG A 39 -7.54 -10.41 -7.42
C ARG A 39 -6.66 -9.84 -8.52
N VAL A 40 -6.21 -8.60 -8.35
CA VAL A 40 -5.33 -7.95 -9.33
C VAL A 40 -3.99 -8.69 -9.38
N ALA A 41 -3.43 -9.06 -8.23
CA ALA A 41 -2.17 -9.79 -8.16
C ALA A 41 -2.23 -11.12 -8.92
N ARG A 42 -3.33 -11.85 -8.77
CA ARG A 42 -3.51 -13.12 -9.49
C ARG A 42 -3.52 -12.92 -11.00
N ARG A 43 -4.16 -11.86 -11.46
CA ARG A 43 -4.20 -11.55 -12.89
C ARG A 43 -2.83 -11.13 -13.40
N CYS A 44 -2.08 -10.36 -12.59
CA CYS A 44 -0.73 -9.94 -12.94
C CYS A 44 0.19 -11.15 -13.16
N ALA A 45 0.08 -12.18 -12.34
CA ALA A 45 0.92 -13.36 -12.45
C ALA A 45 0.83 -14.02 -13.83
N LYS A 46 -0.34 -13.95 -14.45
CA LYS A 46 -0.57 -14.60 -15.75
C LYS A 46 0.09 -13.86 -16.92
N VAL A 47 0.45 -12.61 -16.74
CA VAL A 47 1.03 -11.76 -17.78
C VAL A 47 2.35 -11.13 -17.32
N TRP A 48 3.03 -11.79 -16.38
CA TRP A 48 4.16 -11.21 -15.64
C TRP A 48 5.32 -10.78 -16.54
N ASP A 49 5.59 -11.53 -17.61
CA ASP A 49 6.73 -11.25 -18.48
C ASP A 49 6.38 -10.40 -19.69
N ASP A 50 5.16 -9.88 -19.75
CA ASP A 50 4.66 -9.09 -20.89
C ASP A 50 4.31 -7.69 -20.39
N LYS A 51 5.28 -6.77 -20.42
CA LYS A 51 5.10 -5.43 -19.88
C LYS A 51 3.90 -4.69 -20.48
N PRO A 52 3.70 -4.64 -21.82
CA PRO A 52 2.55 -3.93 -22.36
C PRO A 52 1.21 -4.48 -21.83
N THR A 53 1.09 -5.79 -21.73
CA THR A 53 -0.13 -6.42 -21.22
C THR A 53 -0.28 -6.19 -19.73
N LEU A 54 0.83 -6.26 -18.97
CA LEU A 54 0.84 -5.99 -17.53
C LEU A 54 0.42 -4.55 -17.25
N ASP A 55 0.99 -3.59 -17.98
CA ASP A 55 0.64 -2.17 -17.83
C ASP A 55 -0.85 -1.96 -18.08
N GLN A 56 -1.38 -2.54 -19.15
CA GLN A 56 -2.79 -2.39 -19.49
C GLN A 56 -3.70 -3.02 -18.43
N LEU A 57 -3.31 -4.19 -17.92
CA LEU A 57 -4.06 -4.84 -16.85
C LEU A 57 -4.10 -3.99 -15.60
N LEU A 58 -2.98 -3.38 -15.23
CA LEU A 58 -2.93 -2.50 -14.06
C LEU A 58 -3.82 -1.29 -14.26
N LEU A 59 -3.80 -0.69 -15.45
CA LEU A 59 -4.65 0.45 -15.76
C LEU A 59 -6.13 0.09 -15.66
N GLU A 60 -6.51 -1.05 -16.23
CA GLU A 60 -7.89 -1.53 -16.16
C GLU A 60 -8.34 -1.89 -14.76
N SER A 61 -7.39 -2.18 -13.87
CA SER A 61 -7.68 -2.56 -12.48
C SER A 61 -7.87 -1.36 -11.55
N ILE A 62 -7.53 -0.16 -11.99
CA ILE A 62 -7.65 1.04 -11.14
C ILE A 62 -9.06 1.16 -10.53
N PRO A 63 -10.16 1.01 -11.27
CA PRO A 63 -11.49 1.14 -10.68
C PRO A 63 -11.81 0.07 -9.63
N GLU A 64 -11.08 -1.05 -9.63
CA GLU A 64 -11.35 -2.14 -8.69
C GLU A 64 -10.69 -1.92 -7.33
N VAL A 65 -9.69 -1.04 -7.24
CA VAL A 65 -8.96 -0.78 -6.00
C VAL A 65 -9.39 0.57 -5.47
N PRO A 66 -10.23 0.61 -4.43
CA PRO A 66 -10.80 1.89 -3.96
C PRO A 66 -9.71 2.87 -3.54
N TYR A 67 -9.86 4.11 -3.99
CA TYR A 67 -9.01 5.26 -3.61
C TYR A 67 -7.55 5.15 -4.01
N VAL A 68 -7.17 4.20 -4.84
CA VAL A 68 -5.77 4.04 -5.25
C VAL A 68 -5.32 5.22 -6.12
N THR A 69 -4.12 5.71 -5.84
CA THR A 69 -3.48 6.75 -6.64
C THR A 69 -2.65 6.12 -7.76
N TYR A 70 -1.86 5.10 -7.42
CA TYR A 70 -1.01 4.38 -8.37
C TYR A 70 -1.06 2.89 -8.09
N LEU A 71 -1.09 2.09 -9.16
CA LEU A 71 -0.82 0.66 -9.12
C LEU A 71 0.43 0.39 -9.94
N TYR A 72 1.31 -0.46 -9.43
CA TYR A 72 2.55 -0.82 -10.13
C TYR A 72 2.99 -2.22 -9.72
N ALA A 73 3.86 -2.81 -10.52
CA ALA A 73 4.40 -4.14 -10.26
C ALA A 73 5.90 -4.07 -10.05
N LEU A 74 6.39 -4.82 -9.06
CA LEU A 74 7.80 -4.91 -8.70
C LEU A 74 8.25 -6.36 -8.81
N ASP A 75 9.50 -6.58 -9.24
CA ASP A 75 10.08 -7.92 -9.17
C ASP A 75 10.49 -8.24 -7.73
N VAL A 76 11.07 -9.42 -7.50
CA VAL A 76 11.45 -9.87 -6.15
C VAL A 76 12.54 -9.02 -5.51
N THR A 77 13.27 -8.24 -6.31
CA THR A 77 14.29 -7.32 -5.80
C THR A 77 13.72 -5.92 -5.53
N ALA A 78 12.41 -5.76 -5.71
CA ALA A 78 11.69 -4.49 -5.59
C ALA A 78 12.02 -3.47 -6.69
N ARG A 79 12.48 -3.94 -7.84
CA ARG A 79 12.63 -3.08 -9.02
C ARG A 79 11.32 -3.05 -9.78
N GLN A 80 10.91 -1.86 -10.18
CA GLN A 80 9.64 -1.67 -10.87
C GLN A 80 9.72 -2.20 -12.31
N ILE A 81 8.82 -3.12 -12.64
CA ILE A 81 8.79 -3.77 -13.96
C ILE A 81 7.61 -3.30 -14.80
N SER A 82 6.82 -2.37 -14.28
CA SER A 82 5.67 -1.79 -14.98
C SER A 82 5.72 -0.27 -14.95
N ALA A 83 4.86 0.36 -15.75
CA ALA A 83 4.52 1.76 -15.54
C ALA A 83 3.76 1.91 -14.23
N ASN A 84 3.60 3.14 -13.76
CA ASN A 84 2.58 3.45 -12.76
C ASN A 84 1.24 3.61 -13.47
N ALA A 85 0.26 2.80 -13.11
CA ALA A 85 -1.11 3.01 -13.55
C ALA A 85 -1.80 3.96 -12.59
N SER A 86 -2.54 4.91 -13.12
CA SER A 86 -3.26 5.91 -12.33
C SER A 86 -4.64 6.13 -12.93
N PRO A 87 -5.54 6.81 -12.21
CA PRO A 87 -6.83 7.19 -12.81
C PRO A 87 -6.69 8.03 -14.09
N GLY A 88 -5.58 8.74 -14.24
CA GLY A 88 -5.32 9.55 -15.41
C GLY A 88 -4.57 8.84 -16.53
N GLY A 89 -4.16 7.58 -16.35
CA GLY A 89 -3.45 6.81 -17.35
C GLY A 89 -2.14 6.25 -16.87
N LEU A 90 -1.35 5.74 -17.79
CA LEU A 90 -0.05 5.15 -17.51
C LEU A 90 1.04 6.23 -17.43
N ILE A 91 1.94 6.10 -16.46
CA ILE A 91 3.08 7.00 -16.26
C ILE A 91 4.35 6.15 -16.27
N GLU A 92 5.18 6.32 -17.28
CA GLU A 92 6.38 5.49 -17.49
C GLU A 92 7.59 5.94 -16.68
N GLN A 93 7.55 7.10 -16.11
CA GLN A 93 8.72 7.75 -15.50
C GLN A 93 9.44 6.86 -14.46
N ASP A 94 8.69 6.07 -13.71
CA ASP A 94 9.25 5.24 -12.65
C ASP A 94 9.59 3.81 -13.07
N PHE A 95 9.40 3.47 -14.34
CA PHE A 95 9.76 2.13 -14.82
C PHE A 95 11.26 1.89 -14.61
N GLY A 96 11.59 0.75 -14.05
CA GLY A 96 12.98 0.35 -13.78
C GLY A 96 13.53 0.88 -12.45
N ARG A 97 12.75 1.66 -11.72
CA ARG A 97 13.18 2.23 -10.46
C ARG A 97 13.37 1.14 -9.40
N ASP A 98 14.45 1.25 -8.64
CA ASP A 98 14.69 0.41 -7.47
C ASP A 98 13.95 1.00 -6.27
N ARG A 99 13.01 0.25 -5.72
CA ARG A 99 12.22 0.68 -4.56
C ARG A 99 12.59 -0.08 -3.29
N SER A 100 13.69 -0.84 -3.31
CA SER A 100 14.06 -1.69 -2.19
C SER A 100 14.33 -0.93 -0.89
N ASP A 101 14.75 0.34 -0.99
CA ASP A 101 15.02 1.19 0.17
C ASP A 101 13.79 1.94 0.69
N ARG A 102 12.65 1.80 0.04
CA ARG A 102 11.45 2.51 0.49
C ARG A 102 10.86 1.87 1.75
N PRO A 103 10.28 2.70 2.63
CA PRO A 103 9.74 2.20 3.90
C PRO A 103 8.76 1.04 3.74
N TYR A 104 7.93 1.07 2.70
CA TYR A 104 6.92 0.03 2.50
C TYR A 104 7.52 -1.32 2.08
N MET A 105 8.78 -1.36 1.65
CA MET A 105 9.46 -2.62 1.30
C MET A 105 10.30 -3.18 2.43
N GLN A 106 10.54 -2.39 3.49
CA GLN A 106 11.46 -2.77 4.57
C GLN A 106 10.83 -3.70 5.61
N ASN A 107 9.52 -3.65 5.77
CA ASN A 107 8.82 -4.34 6.85
C ASN A 107 7.64 -5.15 6.35
N LEU A 108 7.86 -5.93 5.29
CA LEU A 108 6.81 -6.79 4.76
C LEU A 108 6.44 -7.87 5.78
N SER A 109 5.15 -8.11 5.95
CA SER A 109 4.65 -9.15 6.82
C SER A 109 5.12 -10.53 6.32
N THR A 110 5.51 -11.40 7.23
CA THR A 110 5.81 -12.80 6.90
C THR A 110 4.56 -13.67 7.06
N ASP A 111 3.53 -13.17 7.73
CA ASP A 111 2.32 -13.93 8.04
C ASP A 111 1.18 -13.67 7.06
N HIS A 112 1.22 -12.55 6.34
CA HIS A 112 0.16 -12.15 5.43
C HIS A 112 0.73 -11.81 4.06
N ASP A 113 -0.04 -12.08 3.02
CA ASP A 113 0.37 -11.79 1.65
C ASP A 113 0.28 -10.30 1.32
N MET A 114 -0.51 -9.55 2.06
CA MET A 114 -0.59 -8.10 1.90
C MET A 114 -0.09 -7.39 3.15
N THR A 115 0.74 -6.38 2.97
CA THR A 115 1.25 -5.53 4.03
C THR A 115 0.85 -4.09 3.74
N LEU A 116 0.32 -3.40 4.74
CA LEU A 116 0.00 -1.98 4.65
C LEU A 116 1.08 -1.20 5.40
N SER A 117 1.72 -0.26 4.72
CA SER A 117 2.81 0.52 5.31
C SER A 117 2.31 1.51 6.35
N GLU A 118 3.24 2.02 7.18
CA GLU A 118 3.00 3.24 7.92
C GLU A 118 2.95 4.42 6.94
N ALA A 119 2.44 5.56 7.41
CA ALA A 119 2.43 6.75 6.57
C ALA A 119 3.85 7.25 6.30
N TYR A 120 4.09 7.71 5.11
CA TYR A 120 5.37 8.27 4.70
C TYR A 120 5.11 9.40 3.69
N ILE A 121 6.15 10.17 3.37
CA ILE A 121 6.03 11.20 2.34
C ILE A 121 6.41 10.59 0.99
N SER A 122 5.47 10.64 0.05
CA SER A 122 5.67 10.09 -1.28
C SER A 122 6.72 10.91 -2.04
N LEU A 123 7.69 10.23 -2.65
CA LEU A 123 8.68 10.88 -3.51
C LEU A 123 8.04 11.39 -4.79
N ARG A 124 6.95 10.77 -5.22
CA ARG A 124 6.27 11.13 -6.47
C ARG A 124 5.47 12.41 -6.35
N VAL A 125 4.70 12.55 -5.27
CA VAL A 125 3.75 13.66 -5.12
C VAL A 125 4.00 14.52 -3.90
N SER A 126 5.02 14.21 -3.09
CA SER A 126 5.37 14.95 -1.86
C SER A 126 4.20 15.09 -0.89
N ARG A 127 3.39 14.04 -0.78
CA ARG A 127 2.21 14.02 0.10
C ARG A 127 2.27 12.83 1.04
N PRO A 128 1.64 12.93 2.22
CA PRO A 128 1.53 11.78 3.11
C PRO A 128 0.82 10.63 2.41
N SER A 129 1.45 9.49 2.38
CA SER A 129 0.99 8.33 1.63
C SER A 129 1.04 7.07 2.48
N VAL A 130 0.22 6.11 2.11
CA VAL A 130 0.27 4.74 2.61
C VAL A 130 0.35 3.85 1.38
N THR A 131 1.15 2.79 1.47
CA THR A 131 1.28 1.83 0.39
C THR A 131 0.86 0.44 0.85
N ALA A 132 0.06 -0.23 0.04
CA ALA A 132 -0.25 -1.64 0.21
C ALA A 132 0.65 -2.43 -0.74
N ILE A 133 1.33 -3.44 -0.19
CA ILE A 133 2.17 -4.36 -0.97
C ILE A 133 1.59 -5.75 -0.88
N GLN A 134 1.22 -6.29 -2.02
CA GLN A 134 0.64 -7.63 -2.15
C GLN A 134 1.62 -8.54 -2.85
N ARG A 135 1.95 -9.69 -2.25
CA ARG A 135 2.78 -10.69 -2.92
C ARG A 135 2.06 -11.23 -4.14
N ILE A 136 2.80 -11.37 -5.22
CA ILE A 136 2.32 -12.04 -6.43
C ILE A 136 2.96 -13.41 -6.47
N GLN A 137 2.12 -14.43 -6.51
CA GLN A 137 2.58 -15.82 -6.45
C GLN A 137 2.23 -16.56 -7.72
N LEU A 138 3.13 -17.45 -8.11
CA LEU A 138 2.93 -18.36 -9.24
C LEU A 138 3.49 -19.72 -8.83
N ASN A 139 2.64 -20.74 -8.89
CA ASN A 139 3.00 -22.10 -8.52
C ASN A 139 3.62 -22.20 -7.12
N GLY A 140 3.06 -21.44 -6.17
CA GLY A 140 3.48 -21.46 -4.78
C GLY A 140 4.71 -20.63 -4.44
N SER A 141 5.30 -19.95 -5.42
CA SER A 141 6.47 -19.10 -5.20
C SER A 141 6.13 -17.64 -5.42
N THR A 142 6.71 -16.76 -4.61
CA THR A 142 6.59 -15.32 -4.81
C THR A 142 7.46 -14.89 -5.99
N ILE A 143 6.84 -14.32 -7.01
CA ILE A 143 7.55 -13.84 -8.20
C ILE A 143 7.72 -12.33 -8.21
N GLY A 144 7.07 -11.63 -7.30
CA GLY A 144 7.16 -10.19 -7.18
C GLY A 144 6.04 -9.64 -6.32
N TYR A 145 5.76 -8.36 -6.52
CA TYR A 145 4.81 -7.63 -5.68
C TYR A 145 3.94 -6.69 -6.51
N LEU A 146 2.69 -6.55 -6.08
CA LEU A 146 1.79 -5.51 -6.56
C LEU A 146 1.79 -4.39 -5.53
N GLY A 147 2.12 -3.17 -5.93
CA GLY A 147 2.06 -2.00 -5.07
C GLY A 147 0.85 -1.14 -5.38
N GLY A 148 0.20 -0.66 -4.34
CA GLY A 148 -0.87 0.33 -4.45
C GLY A 148 -0.59 1.48 -3.52
N ASP A 149 -0.52 2.70 -4.05
CA ASP A 149 -0.27 3.91 -3.28
C ASP A 149 -1.56 4.67 -3.05
N PHE A 150 -1.73 5.19 -1.84
CA PHE A 150 -2.92 5.91 -1.42
C PHE A 150 -2.51 7.23 -0.76
N ASP A 151 -3.07 8.34 -1.26
CA ASP A 151 -2.91 9.65 -0.63
C ASP A 151 -3.81 9.68 0.60
N LEU A 152 -3.22 9.91 1.78
CA LEU A 152 -3.98 9.92 3.03
C LEU A 152 -5.09 10.96 3.02
N ARG A 153 -4.88 12.08 2.34
CA ARG A 153 -5.90 13.13 2.26
C ARG A 153 -7.11 12.73 1.44
N GLY A 154 -6.95 11.80 0.52
CA GLY A 154 -8.03 11.33 -0.34
C GLY A 154 -8.93 10.29 0.29
N LEU A 155 -8.53 9.71 1.41
CA LEU A 155 -9.28 8.63 2.04
C LEU A 155 -10.42 9.19 2.89
N PRO A 156 -11.65 8.68 2.73
CA PRO A 156 -12.78 9.14 3.55
C PRO A 156 -12.53 8.97 5.05
N ILE A 157 -11.89 7.88 5.42
CA ILE A 157 -11.57 7.59 6.82
C ILE A 157 -10.59 8.61 7.39
N THR A 158 -9.72 9.18 6.55
CA THR A 158 -8.79 10.21 6.97
C THR A 158 -9.50 11.56 7.15
N LYS A 159 -10.47 11.84 6.30
CA LYS A 159 -11.31 13.03 6.47
C LYS A 159 -12.03 13.01 7.80
N ASP A 160 -12.58 11.85 8.17
CA ASP A 160 -13.23 11.70 9.46
C ASP A 160 -12.26 11.95 10.61
N LEU A 161 -11.01 11.53 10.46
CA LEU A 161 -9.98 11.72 11.46
C LEU A 161 -9.72 13.21 11.72
N TYR A 162 -9.77 14.03 10.68
CA TYR A 162 -9.49 15.45 10.78
C TYR A 162 -10.75 16.30 10.92
N SER A 163 -11.92 15.70 10.92
CA SER A 163 -13.17 16.42 11.14
C SER A 163 -13.30 16.80 12.60
N GLU A 164 -13.73 18.04 12.85
CA GLU A 164 -13.99 18.48 14.21
C GLU A 164 -15.22 17.76 14.74
N PRO A 165 -15.17 17.25 15.96
CA PRO A 165 -16.37 16.71 16.58
C PRO A 165 -17.31 17.88 16.87
N THR A 166 -18.49 17.80 16.39
CA THR A 166 -19.50 18.82 16.65
C THR A 166 -20.36 18.48 17.85
#